data_0c7987ec4f2bc294c21a64691dbe0de3
#
_entry.id   0c7987ec4f2bc294c21a64691dbe0de3
#
_cell.length_a   1.000
_cell.length_b   1.000
_cell.length_c   1.000
_cell.angle_alpha   90.00
_cell.angle_beta   90.00
_cell.angle_gamma   90.00
#
_symmetry.space_group_name_H-M   'P 1'
#
loop_
_entity.id
_entity.type
_entity.pdbx_description
1 polymer ?
#
loop_
_entity_poly.entity_id
_entity_poly.type
_entity_poly.pdbx_seq_one_letter_code
_entity_poly.pdbx_strand_id
1 'polypeptide(L)'
;MIVLVDGPSGSGKTTLATRLGSLLRLPVIHMDDFYPGWSGLAAGSDILATSVLKPTNPGYYRWDWVADQTGEWVPVSPGAKIIEGAGAVTCETLRAASISDHQVTAIILTGDTSTRYRRAIRRDPYYEPYWEMWAEQERHHYAAQPQNLGDYVPTLRIDTTGLDAGQVVRRAYDFITYYVE
;
A
#
# COMPACT_ATOMS: atom_id res chain seq x y z
N MET A 1 -14.62 -0.17 7.10
CA MET A 1 -13.95 -0.62 5.86
C MET A 1 -12.46 -0.33 5.93
N ILE A 2 -11.63 -1.28 5.56
CA ILE A 2 -10.19 -1.11 5.37
C ILE A 2 -9.87 -1.48 3.91
N VAL A 3 -9.24 -0.57 3.18
CA VAL A 3 -8.78 -0.82 1.81
C VAL A 3 -7.26 -0.87 1.81
N LEU A 4 -6.69 -2.01 1.44
CA LEU A 4 -5.25 -2.19 1.27
C LEU A 4 -4.89 -2.03 -0.20
N VAL A 5 -4.01 -1.10 -0.53
CA VAL A 5 -3.53 -0.85 -1.90
C VAL A 5 -2.07 -1.22 -1.99
N ASP A 6 -1.77 -2.28 -2.70
CA ASP A 6 -0.42 -2.81 -2.88
C ASP A 6 0.00 -2.75 -4.36
N GLY A 7 1.27 -2.88 -4.61
CA GLY A 7 1.87 -2.89 -5.94
C GLY A 7 3.29 -2.33 -5.92
N PRO A 8 4.10 -2.65 -6.93
CA PRO A 8 5.48 -2.19 -6.97
C PRO A 8 5.59 -0.68 -7.22
N SER A 9 6.77 -0.14 -6.96
CA SER A 9 7.11 1.27 -7.20
C SER A 9 6.77 1.71 -8.62
N GLY A 10 6.19 2.90 -8.76
CA GLY A 10 5.74 3.44 -10.04
C GLY A 10 4.42 2.86 -10.57
N SER A 11 3.76 1.93 -9.85
CA SER A 11 2.45 1.36 -10.26
C SER A 11 1.28 2.33 -10.09
N GLY A 12 1.44 3.42 -9.32
CA GLY A 12 0.39 4.44 -9.14
C GLY A 12 -0.42 4.32 -7.85
N LYS A 13 0.03 3.53 -6.86
CA LYS A 13 -0.64 3.34 -5.56
C LYS A 13 -1.02 4.65 -4.87
N THR A 14 -0.06 5.53 -4.66
CA THR A 14 -0.27 6.81 -3.98
C THR A 14 -1.29 7.68 -4.70
N THR A 15 -1.24 7.74 -6.04
CA THR A 15 -2.22 8.46 -6.84
C THR A 15 -3.62 7.87 -6.68
N LEU A 16 -3.74 6.55 -6.72
CA LEU A 16 -5.01 5.84 -6.52
C LEU A 16 -5.55 6.10 -5.11
N ALA A 17 -4.74 5.84 -4.08
CA ALA A 17 -5.16 5.96 -2.69
C ALA A 17 -5.60 7.40 -2.33
N THR A 18 -4.85 8.41 -2.77
CA THR A 18 -5.21 9.82 -2.55
C THR A 18 -6.56 10.17 -3.17
N ARG A 19 -6.81 9.74 -4.42
CA ARG A 19 -8.07 10.01 -5.11
C ARG A 19 -9.24 9.25 -4.50
N LEU A 20 -9.04 7.98 -4.15
CA LEU A 20 -10.06 7.19 -3.44
C LEU A 20 -10.34 7.77 -2.06
N GLY A 21 -9.31 8.20 -1.32
CA GLY A 21 -9.47 8.86 -0.03
C GLY A 21 -10.36 10.09 -0.11
N SER A 22 -10.16 10.91 -1.15
CA SER A 22 -11.01 12.08 -1.40
C SER A 22 -12.45 11.70 -1.77
N LEU A 23 -12.65 10.72 -2.66
CA LEU A 23 -13.97 10.28 -3.11
C LEU A 23 -14.77 9.61 -1.99
N LEU A 24 -14.12 8.75 -1.20
CA LEU A 24 -14.74 7.97 -0.13
C LEU A 24 -14.74 8.70 1.23
N ARG A 25 -14.08 9.86 1.31
CA ARG A 25 -13.86 10.63 2.54
C ARG A 25 -13.16 9.81 3.64
N LEU A 26 -12.15 9.04 3.23
CA LEU A 26 -11.36 8.19 4.11
C LEU A 26 -9.94 8.74 4.29
N PRO A 27 -9.37 8.63 5.50
CA PRO A 27 -7.94 8.90 5.70
C PRO A 27 -7.11 7.89 4.92
N VAL A 28 -5.97 8.37 4.41
CA VAL A 28 -4.97 7.56 3.73
C VAL A 28 -3.72 7.46 4.60
N ILE A 29 -3.22 6.25 4.78
CA ILE A 29 -1.96 5.96 5.46
C ILE A 29 -0.97 5.50 4.40
N HIS A 30 0.17 6.17 4.34
CA HIS A 30 1.26 5.87 3.41
C HIS A 30 2.33 5.06 4.13
N MET A 31 2.66 3.87 3.64
CA MET A 31 3.73 3.06 4.22
C MET A 31 5.11 3.69 4.04
N ASP A 32 5.26 4.59 3.06
CA ASP A 32 6.45 5.42 2.87
C ASP A 32 6.80 6.25 4.13
N ASP A 33 5.82 6.52 4.99
CA ASP A 33 6.02 7.21 6.26
C ASP A 33 6.74 6.35 7.31
N PHE A 34 6.79 5.02 7.16
CA PHE A 34 7.31 4.13 8.21
C PHE A 34 8.15 2.93 7.73
N TYR A 35 8.55 2.88 6.46
CA TYR A 35 9.62 1.93 6.09
C TYR A 35 10.92 2.33 6.79
N PRO A 36 11.57 1.42 7.55
CA PRO A 36 12.84 1.74 8.19
C PRO A 36 13.99 1.67 7.17
N GLY A 37 14.14 2.76 6.41
CA GLY A 37 15.16 2.91 5.37
C GLY A 37 14.89 2.13 4.09
N TRP A 38 15.85 2.17 3.20
CA TRP A 38 15.74 1.61 1.84
C TRP A 38 15.71 0.08 1.77
N SER A 39 16.06 -0.63 2.82
CA SER A 39 15.94 -2.10 2.94
C SER A 39 14.70 -2.54 3.72
N GLY A 40 13.78 -1.61 4.00
CA GLY A 40 12.73 -1.74 5.00
C GLY A 40 11.39 -2.29 4.51
N LEU A 41 11.25 -2.84 3.28
CA LEU A 41 9.94 -3.28 2.78
C LEU A 41 9.28 -4.32 3.69
N ALA A 42 9.98 -5.40 4.01
CA ALA A 42 9.44 -6.46 4.88
C ALA A 42 9.12 -5.94 6.29
N ALA A 43 10.04 -5.13 6.86
CA ALA A 43 9.82 -4.52 8.17
C ALA A 43 8.61 -3.55 8.17
N GLY A 44 8.39 -2.82 7.07
CA GLY A 44 7.19 -1.99 6.90
C GLY A 44 5.90 -2.81 6.90
N SER A 45 5.90 -3.98 6.24
CA SER A 45 4.77 -4.92 6.29
C SER A 45 4.51 -5.43 7.72
N ASP A 46 5.57 -5.74 8.46
CA ASP A 46 5.46 -6.16 9.87
C ASP A 46 4.93 -5.03 10.76
N ILE A 47 5.42 -3.80 10.58
CA ILE A 47 4.91 -2.61 11.29
C ILE A 47 3.42 -2.40 10.97
N LEU A 48 3.02 -2.55 9.71
CA LEU A 48 1.62 -2.45 9.32
C LEU A 48 0.77 -3.46 10.08
N ALA A 49 1.17 -4.74 10.11
CA ALA A 49 0.41 -5.80 10.77
C ALA A 49 0.37 -5.65 12.29
N THR A 50 1.50 -5.32 12.92
CA THR A 50 1.67 -5.41 14.37
C THR A 50 1.48 -4.08 15.11
N SER A 51 1.56 -2.96 14.41
CA SER A 51 1.48 -1.62 15.01
C SER A 51 0.35 -0.76 14.44
N VAL A 52 0.23 -0.65 13.13
CA VAL A 52 -0.78 0.20 12.48
C VAL A 52 -2.17 -0.41 12.53
N LEU A 53 -2.28 -1.74 12.37
CA LEU A 53 -3.54 -2.47 12.37
C LEU A 53 -3.90 -3.09 13.72
N LYS A 54 -3.08 -2.90 14.75
CA LYS A 54 -3.40 -3.45 16.09
C LYS A 54 -4.66 -2.79 16.69
N PRO A 55 -5.45 -3.54 17.49
CA PRO A 55 -6.72 -3.03 18.04
C PRO A 55 -6.55 -1.91 19.06
N THR A 56 -5.44 -1.93 19.81
CA THR A 56 -5.21 -1.02 20.93
C THR A 56 -4.04 -0.11 20.65
N ASN A 57 -4.24 1.20 20.77
CA ASN A 57 -3.25 2.24 20.53
C ASN A 57 -2.50 2.05 19.19
N PRO A 58 -3.22 1.96 18.05
CA PRO A 58 -2.60 1.80 16.74
C PRO A 58 -1.80 3.04 16.35
N GLY A 59 -0.69 2.82 15.64
CA GLY A 59 0.18 3.90 15.17
C GLY A 59 1.50 3.36 14.66
N TYR A 60 2.38 4.27 14.31
CA TYR A 60 3.72 3.94 13.84
C TYR A 60 4.70 5.05 14.23
N TYR A 61 5.99 4.72 14.24
CA TYR A 61 7.04 5.72 14.27
C TYR A 61 7.35 6.16 12.84
N ARG A 62 7.27 7.47 12.57
CA ARG A 62 7.62 8.02 11.26
C ARG A 62 9.11 7.82 11.01
N TRP A 63 9.46 7.43 9.78
CA TRP A 63 10.85 7.37 9.36
C TRP A 63 11.30 8.72 8.83
N ASP A 64 12.40 9.22 9.36
CA ASP A 64 13.06 10.44 8.84
C ASP A 64 14.04 10.02 7.74
N TRP A 65 13.62 10.17 6.49
CA TRP A 65 14.40 9.80 5.32
C TRP A 65 15.66 10.66 5.13
N VAL A 66 15.72 11.87 5.71
CA VAL A 66 16.88 12.77 5.63
C VAL A 66 17.93 12.39 6.67
N ALA A 67 17.48 12.14 7.89
CA ALA A 67 18.37 11.76 8.99
C ALA A 67 18.62 10.24 9.07
N ASP A 68 17.92 9.44 8.23
CA ASP A 68 17.96 7.97 8.18
C ASP A 68 17.76 7.33 9.57
N GLN A 69 16.73 7.76 10.27
CA GLN A 69 16.42 7.32 11.63
C GLN A 69 14.93 7.31 11.96
N THR A 70 14.60 6.62 13.05
CA THR A 70 13.25 6.65 13.62
C THR A 70 12.93 8.03 14.18
N GLY A 71 11.78 8.58 13.77
CA GLY A 71 11.27 9.88 14.19
C GLY A 71 10.15 9.77 15.24
N GLU A 72 9.15 10.63 15.13
CA GLU A 72 8.04 10.77 16.07
C GLU A 72 7.00 9.65 15.95
N TRP A 73 6.27 9.39 17.04
CA TRP A 73 5.10 8.52 17.02
C TRP A 73 3.89 9.21 16.37
N VAL A 74 3.29 8.56 15.41
CA VAL A 74 2.08 9.00 14.72
C VAL A 74 0.93 8.05 15.10
N PRO A 75 -0.05 8.51 15.88
CA PRO A 75 -1.20 7.70 16.20
C PRO A 75 -2.10 7.53 14.98
N VAL A 76 -2.67 6.33 14.82
CA VAL A 76 -3.64 6.03 13.76
C VAL A 76 -5.03 5.99 14.36
N SER A 77 -5.94 6.79 13.81
CA SER A 77 -7.33 6.79 14.28
C SER A 77 -8.01 5.44 13.98
N PRO A 78 -8.83 4.92 14.90
CA PRO A 78 -9.73 3.81 14.63
C PRO A 78 -10.66 4.09 13.45
N GLY A 79 -11.25 3.04 12.87
CA GLY A 79 -12.28 3.18 11.83
C GLY A 79 -11.79 2.93 10.40
N ALA A 80 -12.63 3.31 9.46
CA ALA A 80 -12.41 3.10 8.04
C ALA A 80 -11.20 3.90 7.52
N LYS A 81 -10.39 3.28 6.67
CA LYS A 81 -9.16 3.90 6.13
C LYS A 81 -8.69 3.19 4.87
N ILE A 82 -7.83 3.87 4.13
CA ILE A 82 -7.05 3.32 3.03
C ILE A 82 -5.59 3.25 3.50
N ILE A 83 -4.91 2.15 3.23
CA ILE A 83 -3.48 1.99 3.51
C ILE A 83 -2.80 1.60 2.21
N GLU A 84 -1.74 2.31 1.83
CA GLU A 84 -1.05 2.04 0.58
C GLU A 84 0.47 1.93 0.77
N GLY A 85 1.06 1.02 0.01
CA GLY A 85 2.51 0.83 -0.04
C GLY A 85 2.87 -0.53 -0.64
N ALA A 86 4.14 -0.69 -1.03
CA ALA A 86 4.66 -1.99 -1.38
C ALA A 86 4.71 -2.88 -0.13
N GLY A 87 4.08 -4.05 -0.17
CA GLY A 87 3.96 -4.90 1.01
C GLY A 87 2.76 -4.60 1.91
N ALA A 88 1.80 -3.81 1.44
CA ALA A 88 0.55 -3.58 2.18
C ALA A 88 -0.30 -4.85 2.31
N VAL A 89 -0.17 -5.79 1.37
CA VAL A 89 -0.96 -7.02 1.33
C VAL A 89 -0.07 -8.24 1.57
N THR A 90 -0.10 -8.75 2.79
CA THR A 90 0.50 -10.03 3.23
C THR A 90 -0.55 -10.85 3.96
N CYS A 91 -0.27 -12.12 4.23
CA CYS A 91 -1.15 -12.94 5.08
C CYS A 91 -1.32 -12.32 6.47
N GLU A 92 -0.24 -11.75 7.04
CA GLU A 92 -0.22 -11.12 8.35
C GLU A 92 -1.04 -9.84 8.38
N THR A 93 -0.89 -8.95 7.38
CA THR A 93 -1.64 -7.70 7.30
C THR A 93 -3.13 -7.95 7.05
N LEU A 94 -3.48 -8.92 6.19
CA LEU A 94 -4.87 -9.34 5.98
C LEU A 94 -5.49 -9.88 7.26
N ARG A 95 -4.77 -10.75 7.98
CA ARG A 95 -5.23 -11.28 9.27
C ARG A 95 -5.42 -10.18 10.29
N ALA A 96 -4.46 -9.25 10.43
CA ALA A 96 -4.55 -8.12 11.36
C ALA A 96 -5.72 -7.19 11.01
N ALA A 97 -5.93 -6.88 9.73
CA ALA A 97 -7.06 -6.07 9.28
C ALA A 97 -8.41 -6.73 9.56
N SER A 98 -8.49 -8.07 9.44
CA SER A 98 -9.73 -8.83 9.66
C SER A 98 -10.10 -9.01 11.15
N ILE A 99 -9.22 -8.67 12.09
CA ILE A 99 -9.55 -8.66 13.53
C ILE A 99 -10.53 -7.53 13.87
N SER A 100 -10.52 -6.45 13.11
CA SER A 100 -11.49 -5.37 13.25
C SER A 100 -12.83 -5.77 12.62
N ASP A 101 -13.95 -5.23 13.13
CA ASP A 101 -15.30 -5.42 12.54
C ASP A 101 -15.47 -4.72 11.19
N HIS A 102 -14.36 -4.42 10.50
CA HIS A 102 -14.37 -3.74 9.23
C HIS A 102 -14.26 -4.72 8.07
N GLN A 103 -15.08 -4.50 7.04
CA GLN A 103 -14.84 -5.13 5.74
C GLN A 103 -13.44 -4.76 5.23
N VAL A 104 -12.72 -5.76 4.75
CA VAL A 104 -11.37 -5.61 4.19
C VAL A 104 -11.42 -5.89 2.70
N THR A 105 -10.84 -5.03 1.89
CA THR A 105 -10.64 -5.25 0.46
C THR A 105 -9.18 -4.99 0.09
N ALA A 106 -8.68 -5.70 -0.91
CA ALA A 106 -7.34 -5.53 -1.43
C ALA A 106 -7.35 -5.08 -2.90
N ILE A 107 -6.49 -4.13 -3.25
CA ILE A 107 -6.25 -3.70 -4.62
C ILE A 107 -4.76 -3.87 -4.92
N ILE A 108 -4.45 -4.71 -5.90
CA ILE A 108 -3.08 -4.96 -6.33
C ILE A 108 -2.85 -4.30 -7.67
N LEU A 109 -1.99 -3.28 -7.69
CA LEU A 109 -1.57 -2.63 -8.92
C LEU A 109 -0.33 -3.33 -9.49
N THR A 110 -0.34 -3.52 -10.80
CA THR A 110 0.83 -4.00 -11.56
C THR A 110 1.12 -3.03 -12.70
N GLY A 111 2.16 -3.30 -13.44
CA GLY A 111 2.54 -2.57 -14.65
C GLY A 111 3.91 -3.01 -15.14
N ASP A 112 4.18 -2.81 -16.42
CA ASP A 112 5.51 -3.15 -16.97
C ASP A 112 6.61 -2.34 -16.30
N THR A 113 7.77 -2.94 -16.13
CA THR A 113 8.89 -2.37 -15.38
C THR A 113 9.36 -1.04 -15.98
N SER A 114 9.39 -0.91 -17.31
CA SER A 114 9.88 0.29 -17.98
C SER A 114 8.93 1.48 -17.74
N THR A 115 7.62 1.24 -17.75
CA THR A 115 6.62 2.26 -17.45
C THR A 115 6.67 2.68 -15.97
N ARG A 116 6.80 1.71 -15.06
CA ARG A 116 6.92 1.99 -13.61
C ARG A 116 8.19 2.78 -13.30
N TYR A 117 9.33 2.37 -13.86
CA TYR A 117 10.60 3.10 -13.72
C TYR A 117 10.47 4.57 -14.15
N ARG A 118 9.99 4.80 -15.39
CA ARG A 118 9.81 6.17 -15.90
C ARG A 118 8.90 7.02 -15.00
N ARG A 119 7.81 6.43 -14.48
CA ARG A 119 6.89 7.11 -13.56
C ARG A 119 7.55 7.44 -12.22
N ALA A 120 8.29 6.49 -11.65
CA ALA A 120 8.98 6.65 -10.38
C ALA A 120 10.06 7.74 -10.45
N ILE A 121 10.97 7.67 -11.43
CA ILE A 121 12.07 8.63 -11.57
C ILE A 121 11.58 10.01 -12.00
N ARG A 122 10.53 10.10 -12.81
CA ARG A 122 9.90 11.39 -13.12
C ARG A 122 9.30 12.07 -11.90
N ARG A 123 8.72 11.30 -10.97
CA ARG A 123 8.16 11.81 -9.72
C ARG A 123 9.25 12.24 -8.75
N ASP A 124 10.27 11.41 -8.62
CA ASP A 124 11.37 11.60 -7.70
C ASP A 124 12.70 11.12 -8.32
N PRO A 125 13.50 12.04 -8.89
CA PRO A 125 14.81 11.68 -9.46
C PRO A 125 15.80 11.15 -8.42
N TYR A 126 15.67 11.51 -7.15
CA TYR A 126 16.57 11.03 -6.08
C TYR A 126 16.34 9.54 -5.76
N TYR A 127 15.24 8.95 -6.22
CA TYR A 127 14.95 7.53 -6.06
C TYR A 127 15.80 6.63 -7.00
N GLU A 128 16.35 7.17 -8.09
CA GLU A 128 17.04 6.38 -9.13
C GLU A 128 18.15 5.45 -8.59
N PRO A 129 19.06 5.90 -7.68
CA PRO A 129 20.09 5.03 -7.12
C PRO A 129 19.57 3.85 -6.31
N TYR A 130 18.35 3.95 -5.79
CA TYR A 130 17.73 2.94 -4.92
C TYR A 130 16.76 2.01 -5.65
N TRP A 131 16.47 2.30 -6.92
CA TRP A 131 15.48 1.57 -7.71
C TRP A 131 15.72 0.06 -7.73
N GLU A 132 16.93 -0.40 -8.08
CA GLU A 132 17.23 -1.83 -8.18
C GLU A 132 17.16 -2.55 -6.83
N MET A 133 17.68 -1.93 -5.78
CA MET A 133 17.65 -2.48 -4.43
C MET A 133 16.20 -2.63 -3.92
N TRP A 134 15.36 -1.64 -4.17
CA TRP A 134 13.96 -1.69 -3.79
C TRP A 134 13.18 -2.68 -4.65
N ALA A 135 13.42 -2.71 -5.96
CA ALA A 135 12.79 -3.64 -6.89
C ALA A 135 13.13 -5.11 -6.57
N GLU A 136 14.31 -5.40 -6.03
CA GLU A 136 14.66 -6.74 -5.56
C GLU A 136 13.79 -7.17 -4.37
N GLN A 137 13.58 -6.30 -3.39
CA GLN A 137 12.68 -6.57 -2.26
C GLN A 137 11.24 -6.77 -2.74
N GLU A 138 10.77 -5.96 -3.69
CA GLU A 138 9.46 -6.11 -4.32
C GLU A 138 9.33 -7.47 -5.01
N ARG A 139 10.34 -7.92 -5.77
CA ARG A 139 10.33 -9.25 -6.41
C ARG A 139 10.17 -10.38 -5.39
N HIS A 140 10.93 -10.33 -4.29
CA HIS A 140 10.83 -11.32 -3.21
C HIS A 140 9.44 -11.29 -2.56
N HIS A 141 8.93 -10.10 -2.25
CA HIS A 141 7.62 -9.91 -1.64
C HIS A 141 6.50 -10.50 -2.53
N TYR A 142 6.45 -10.10 -3.82
CA TYR A 142 5.39 -10.56 -4.72
C TYR A 142 5.51 -12.04 -5.10
N ALA A 143 6.70 -12.62 -5.10
CA ALA A 143 6.90 -14.06 -5.27
C ALA A 143 6.36 -14.87 -4.09
N ALA A 144 6.36 -14.30 -2.88
CA ALA A 144 5.85 -14.92 -1.65
C ALA A 144 4.34 -14.67 -1.42
N GLN A 145 3.72 -13.74 -2.16
CA GLN A 145 2.28 -13.48 -2.02
C GLN A 145 1.44 -14.70 -2.40
N PRO A 146 0.37 -15.00 -1.64
CA PRO A 146 -0.59 -16.02 -2.04
C PRO A 146 -1.18 -15.72 -3.42
N GLN A 147 -1.21 -16.72 -4.30
CA GLN A 147 -1.79 -16.55 -5.65
C GLN A 147 -3.30 -16.35 -5.60
N ASN A 148 -3.95 -16.88 -4.57
CA ASN A 148 -5.40 -16.88 -4.37
C ASN A 148 -5.85 -15.92 -3.25
N LEU A 149 -5.32 -14.71 -3.23
CA LEU A 149 -5.73 -13.67 -2.24
C LEU A 149 -7.25 -13.48 -2.18
N GLY A 150 -7.95 -13.66 -3.30
CA GLY A 150 -9.41 -13.56 -3.37
C GLY A 150 -10.18 -14.57 -2.50
N ASP A 151 -9.53 -15.66 -2.06
CA ASP A 151 -10.11 -16.62 -1.13
C ASP A 151 -10.14 -16.07 0.32
N TYR A 152 -9.35 -15.06 0.61
CA TYR A 152 -9.23 -14.43 1.93
C TYR A 152 -10.03 -13.14 2.03
N VAL A 153 -9.91 -12.27 1.02
CA VAL A 153 -10.61 -10.98 0.96
C VAL A 153 -10.94 -10.65 -0.49
N PRO A 154 -12.04 -9.91 -0.77
CA PRO A 154 -12.29 -9.38 -2.10
C PRO A 154 -11.05 -8.66 -2.62
N THR A 155 -10.53 -9.12 -3.77
CA THR A 155 -9.26 -8.63 -4.32
C THR A 155 -9.43 -8.22 -5.78
N LEU A 156 -9.04 -6.98 -6.10
CA LEU A 156 -8.96 -6.45 -7.45
C LEU A 156 -7.50 -6.35 -7.91
N ARG A 157 -7.18 -6.89 -9.07
CA ARG A 157 -5.87 -6.70 -9.72
C ARG A 157 -6.02 -5.80 -10.93
N ILE A 158 -5.19 -4.75 -11.03
CA ILE A 158 -5.20 -3.81 -12.14
C ILE A 158 -3.79 -3.69 -12.72
N ASP A 159 -3.63 -4.06 -13.99
CA ASP A 159 -2.46 -3.65 -14.75
C ASP A 159 -2.64 -2.19 -15.19
N THR A 160 -1.75 -1.34 -14.74
CA THR A 160 -1.80 0.11 -15.00
C THR A 160 -0.99 0.52 -16.23
N THR A 161 -0.38 -0.43 -16.95
CA THR A 161 0.30 -0.19 -18.22
C THR A 161 -0.72 0.34 -19.23
N GLY A 162 -0.52 1.52 -19.76
CA GLY A 162 -1.45 2.11 -20.74
C GLY A 162 -2.79 2.63 -20.20
N LEU A 163 -3.04 2.56 -18.89
CA LEU A 163 -4.19 3.19 -18.26
C LEU A 163 -3.84 4.58 -17.74
N ASP A 164 -4.78 5.51 -17.90
CA ASP A 164 -4.72 6.78 -17.18
C ASP A 164 -5.21 6.63 -15.72
N ALA A 165 -4.86 7.60 -14.88
CA ALA A 165 -5.21 7.55 -13.48
C ALA A 165 -6.73 7.55 -13.21
N GLY A 166 -7.53 8.18 -14.08
CA GLY A 166 -8.99 8.21 -13.97
C GLY A 166 -9.60 6.83 -14.20
N GLN A 167 -9.09 6.10 -15.18
CA GLN A 167 -9.54 4.73 -15.47
C GLN A 167 -9.23 3.77 -14.31
N VAL A 168 -8.02 3.89 -13.70
CA VAL A 168 -7.64 3.08 -12.55
C VAL A 168 -8.53 3.39 -11.35
N VAL A 169 -8.75 4.68 -11.06
CA VAL A 169 -9.62 5.11 -9.94
C VAL A 169 -11.04 4.62 -10.12
N ARG A 170 -11.62 4.74 -11.32
CA ARG A 170 -12.99 4.28 -11.59
C ARG A 170 -13.14 2.79 -11.31
N ARG A 171 -12.24 1.95 -11.86
CA ARG A 171 -12.27 0.49 -11.62
C ARG A 171 -12.18 0.15 -10.13
N ALA A 172 -11.29 0.83 -9.42
CA ALA A 172 -11.11 0.61 -7.98
C ALA A 172 -12.32 1.08 -7.16
N TYR A 173 -12.90 2.22 -7.51
CA TYR A 173 -14.08 2.77 -6.85
C TYR A 173 -15.29 1.85 -7.04
N ASP A 174 -15.59 1.45 -8.28
CA ASP A 174 -16.70 0.55 -8.60
C ASP A 174 -16.56 -0.80 -7.86
N PHE A 175 -15.33 -1.32 -7.77
CA PHE A 175 -15.05 -2.53 -7.01
C PHE A 175 -15.29 -2.36 -5.51
N ILE A 176 -14.77 -1.29 -4.89
CA ILE A 176 -14.95 -1.05 -3.46
C ILE A 176 -16.42 -0.90 -3.12
N THR A 177 -17.17 -0.09 -3.88
CA THR A 177 -18.59 0.17 -3.62
C THR A 177 -19.45 -1.08 -3.78
N TYR A 178 -19.12 -1.97 -4.71
CA TYR A 178 -19.81 -3.26 -4.86
C TYR A 178 -19.71 -4.17 -3.62
N TYR A 179 -18.58 -4.12 -2.91
CA TYR A 179 -18.39 -4.98 -1.73
C TYR A 179 -18.74 -4.31 -0.39
N VAL A 180 -19.06 -3.02 -0.39
CA VAL A 180 -19.36 -2.24 0.83
C VAL A 180 -20.86 -1.99 1.01
N GLU A 181 -21.66 -2.17 -0.06
CA GLU A 181 -23.11 -2.22 0.04
C GLU A 181 -23.60 -3.56 0.63
#